data_5808d3cf4f625c5f6275cc4b6e6e4d9e
#
_entry.id   5808d3cf4f625c5f6275cc4b6e6e4d9e
#
_cell.length_a   1.000
_cell.length_b   1.000
_cell.length_c   1.000
_cell.angle_alpha   90.00
_cell.angle_beta   90.00
_cell.angle_gamma   90.00
#
_symmetry.space_group_name_H-M   'P 1'
#
loop_
_entity.id
_entity.type
_entity.pdbx_description
1 polymer ?
#
loop_
_entity_poly.entity_id
_entity_poly.type
_entity_poly.pdbx_seq_one_letter_code
_entity_poly.pdbx_strand_id
1 'polypeptide(L)'
;MSCRVLACLCAVLIPAAVQADCASPEQVKAAQLRQMHYQLQVAALNCRGDYPDMPGKWQAYVQRHGAALGANARTMQGYFKSATAFDRHNTRITNRESVRVHDHPDYCGMSDAVFDKVVTLGAQQLAAYAGELVGRPTDIPACPTRTAMTGEKKGENKKTAETKKPASP
;
A
#
# COMPACT_ATOMS: atom_id res chain seq x y z
N MET A 1 10.54 64.36 28.48
CA MET A 1 10.71 63.82 27.13
C MET A 1 10.84 62.30 27.28
N SER A 2 9.74 61.56 27.08
CA SER A 2 9.69 60.12 27.30
C SER A 2 9.66 59.40 25.93
N CYS A 3 10.74 58.69 25.61
CA CYS A 3 10.90 57.94 24.40
C CYS A 3 10.23 56.54 24.59
N ARG A 4 9.08 56.31 23.93
CA ARG A 4 8.39 55.01 23.90
C ARG A 4 9.00 54.16 22.78
N VAL A 5 9.71 53.11 23.17
CA VAL A 5 10.23 52.09 22.24
C VAL A 5 9.09 51.17 21.88
N LEU A 6 8.65 51.22 20.63
CA LEU A 6 7.67 50.29 20.04
C LEU A 6 8.42 49.02 19.64
N ALA A 7 8.23 47.91 20.37
CA ALA A 7 8.74 46.61 19.99
C ALA A 7 7.80 45.99 18.95
N CYS A 8 8.26 45.92 17.69
CA CYS A 8 7.58 45.19 16.60
C CYS A 8 7.75 43.68 16.81
N LEU A 9 6.69 42.96 17.24
CA LEU A 9 6.64 41.51 17.24
C LEU A 9 6.41 41.03 15.80
N CYS A 10 7.45 40.56 15.13
CA CYS A 10 7.32 39.80 13.89
C CYS A 10 6.81 38.39 14.22
N ALA A 11 5.52 38.16 14.04
CA ALA A 11 4.94 36.81 14.07
C ALA A 11 5.44 36.04 12.84
N VAL A 12 6.35 35.10 13.06
CA VAL A 12 6.78 34.13 12.03
C VAL A 12 5.64 33.14 11.80
N LEU A 13 4.87 33.35 10.75
CA LEU A 13 3.91 32.37 10.24
C LEU A 13 4.69 31.20 9.68
N ILE A 14 4.87 30.15 10.49
CA ILE A 14 5.36 28.84 10.01
C ILE A 14 4.25 28.26 9.12
N PRO A 15 4.46 28.07 7.80
CA PRO A 15 3.47 27.37 7.00
C PRO A 15 3.31 25.97 7.57
N ALA A 16 2.08 25.63 8.01
CA ALA A 16 1.72 24.26 8.31
C ALA A 16 1.93 23.47 7.03
N ALA A 17 2.99 22.65 6.99
CA ALA A 17 3.20 21.74 5.89
C ALA A 17 1.93 20.89 5.75
N VAL A 18 1.23 21.04 4.63
CA VAL A 18 0.15 20.16 4.23
C VAL A 18 0.79 18.78 4.16
N GLN A 19 0.60 17.98 5.22
CA GLN A 19 0.99 16.58 5.19
C GLN A 19 0.14 15.95 4.11
N ALA A 20 0.75 15.69 2.95
CA ALA A 20 0.15 14.81 1.96
C ALA A 20 -0.29 13.54 2.69
N ASP A 21 -1.52 13.09 2.44
CA ASP A 21 -2.10 11.88 3.04
C ASP A 21 -1.37 10.63 2.53
N CYS A 22 -0.08 10.52 2.84
CA CYS A 22 0.74 9.37 2.53
C CYS A 22 0.75 8.38 3.70
N ALA A 23 0.84 7.10 3.39
CA ALA A 23 0.85 6.05 4.38
C ALA A 23 2.26 5.82 4.95
N SER A 24 2.36 5.67 6.27
CA SER A 24 3.58 5.20 6.92
C SER A 24 3.93 3.77 6.49
N PRO A 25 5.17 3.31 6.67
CA PRO A 25 5.55 1.93 6.35
C PRO A 25 4.67 0.89 7.04
N GLU A 26 4.19 1.15 8.25
CA GLU A 26 3.27 0.28 8.97
C GLU A 26 1.88 0.26 8.32
N GLN A 27 1.38 1.42 7.91
CA GLN A 27 0.10 1.53 7.19
C GLN A 27 0.17 0.89 5.80
N VAL A 28 1.31 0.96 5.13
CA VAL A 28 1.53 0.24 3.85
C VAL A 28 1.45 -1.27 4.06
N LYS A 29 2.14 -1.82 5.08
CA LYS A 29 2.04 -3.25 5.44
C LYS A 29 0.60 -3.65 5.79
N ALA A 30 -0.10 -2.79 6.52
CA ALA A 30 -1.50 -3.03 6.85
C ALA A 30 -2.38 -3.04 5.58
N ALA A 31 -2.13 -2.15 4.63
CA ALA A 31 -2.85 -2.12 3.37
C ALA A 31 -2.58 -3.35 2.49
N GLN A 32 -1.33 -3.85 2.49
CA GLN A 32 -0.95 -5.09 1.80
C GLN A 32 -1.71 -6.29 2.37
N LEU A 33 -1.72 -6.45 3.70
CA LEU A 33 -2.47 -7.51 4.36
C LEU A 33 -3.99 -7.39 4.10
N ARG A 34 -4.52 -6.16 4.11
CA ARG A 34 -5.93 -5.91 3.81
C ARG A 34 -6.28 -6.29 2.36
N GLN A 35 -5.43 -5.96 1.41
CA GLN A 35 -5.65 -6.32 0.02
C GLN A 35 -5.62 -7.85 -0.17
N MET A 36 -4.61 -8.55 0.36
CA MET A 36 -4.54 -10.01 0.33
C MET A 36 -5.79 -10.64 0.97
N HIS A 37 -6.26 -10.12 2.11
CA HIS A 37 -7.47 -10.62 2.77
C HIS A 37 -8.69 -10.60 1.85
N TYR A 38 -8.91 -9.50 1.13
CA TYR A 38 -10.03 -9.41 0.18
C TYR A 38 -9.83 -10.23 -1.09
N GLN A 39 -8.59 -10.42 -1.56
CA GLN A 39 -8.27 -11.36 -2.63
C GLN A 39 -8.72 -12.77 -2.26
N LEU A 40 -8.35 -13.23 -1.07
CA LEU A 40 -8.73 -14.54 -0.56
C LEU A 40 -10.24 -14.66 -0.34
N GLN A 41 -10.90 -13.61 0.16
CA GLN A 41 -12.36 -13.61 0.32
C GLN A 41 -13.08 -13.77 -1.02
N VAL A 42 -12.66 -13.01 -2.03
CA VAL A 42 -13.24 -13.09 -3.38
C VAL A 42 -13.00 -14.46 -4.01
N ALA A 43 -11.79 -15.03 -3.84
CA ALA A 43 -11.47 -16.36 -4.32
C ALA A 43 -12.37 -17.43 -3.67
N ALA A 44 -12.54 -17.39 -2.34
CA ALA A 44 -13.39 -18.34 -1.62
C ALA A 44 -14.86 -18.33 -2.09
N LEU A 45 -15.33 -17.17 -2.54
CA LEU A 45 -16.71 -17.03 -3.04
C LEU A 45 -16.86 -17.49 -4.50
N ASN A 46 -15.87 -17.22 -5.35
CA ASN A 46 -15.98 -17.42 -6.79
C ASN A 46 -15.40 -18.74 -7.27
N CYS A 47 -14.37 -19.28 -6.59
CA CYS A 47 -13.64 -20.46 -7.06
C CYS A 47 -14.18 -21.80 -6.49
N ARG A 48 -15.24 -21.78 -5.70
CA ARG A 48 -15.81 -22.98 -5.05
C ARG A 48 -16.30 -24.06 -6.03
N GLY A 49 -16.52 -23.71 -7.29
CA GLY A 49 -16.94 -24.67 -8.31
C GLY A 49 -15.83 -25.65 -8.66
N ASP A 50 -14.62 -25.13 -8.90
CA ASP A 50 -13.44 -25.92 -9.29
C ASP A 50 -12.61 -26.33 -8.05
N TYR A 51 -12.73 -25.60 -6.95
CA TYR A 51 -12.03 -25.81 -5.67
C TYR A 51 -13.04 -25.86 -4.53
N PRO A 52 -13.75 -26.96 -4.33
CA PRO A 52 -14.87 -27.04 -3.37
C PRO A 52 -14.44 -26.94 -1.90
N ASP A 53 -13.16 -27.16 -1.58
CA ASP A 53 -12.56 -26.99 -0.26
C ASP A 53 -12.15 -25.55 0.08
N MET A 54 -12.11 -24.65 -0.90
CA MET A 54 -11.65 -23.27 -0.72
C MET A 54 -12.46 -22.48 0.33
N PRO A 55 -13.79 -22.60 0.45
CA PRO A 55 -14.53 -22.00 1.57
C PRO A 55 -14.08 -22.46 2.94
N GLY A 56 -13.69 -23.75 3.07
CA GLY A 56 -13.12 -24.31 4.30
C GLY A 56 -11.72 -23.73 4.61
N LYS A 57 -10.88 -23.59 3.60
CA LYS A 57 -9.57 -22.92 3.71
C LYS A 57 -9.71 -21.46 4.14
N TRP A 58 -10.67 -20.74 3.58
CA TRP A 58 -11.02 -19.38 4.02
C TRP A 58 -11.40 -19.33 5.50
N GLN A 59 -12.27 -20.21 5.93
CA GLN A 59 -12.68 -20.27 7.34
C GLN A 59 -11.50 -20.56 8.27
N ALA A 60 -10.63 -21.51 7.91
CA ALA A 60 -9.41 -21.83 8.66
C ALA A 60 -8.46 -20.61 8.73
N TYR A 61 -8.27 -19.90 7.61
CA TYR A 61 -7.48 -18.68 7.56
C TYR A 61 -8.03 -17.59 8.49
N VAL A 62 -9.33 -17.31 8.44
CA VAL A 62 -9.96 -16.26 9.26
C VAL A 62 -9.91 -16.62 10.75
N GLN A 63 -10.15 -17.90 11.11
CA GLN A 63 -10.05 -18.36 12.48
C GLN A 63 -8.62 -18.23 13.02
N ARG A 64 -7.63 -18.70 12.25
CA ARG A 64 -6.23 -18.65 12.64
C ARG A 64 -5.70 -17.24 12.82
N HIS A 65 -6.07 -16.31 11.93
CA HIS A 65 -5.50 -14.98 11.86
C HIS A 65 -6.44 -13.88 12.39
N GLY A 66 -7.56 -14.23 13.03
CA GLY A 66 -8.58 -13.26 13.46
C GLY A 66 -8.04 -12.08 14.26
N ALA A 67 -7.12 -12.32 15.21
CA ALA A 67 -6.50 -11.25 15.99
C ALA A 67 -5.67 -10.30 15.10
N ALA A 68 -4.86 -10.83 14.17
CA ALA A 68 -4.05 -10.05 13.24
C ALA A 68 -4.92 -9.25 12.26
N LEU A 69 -5.99 -9.86 11.74
CA LEU A 69 -6.96 -9.21 10.85
C LEU A 69 -7.73 -8.10 11.57
N GLY A 70 -8.09 -8.29 12.84
CA GLY A 70 -8.71 -7.26 13.66
C GLY A 70 -7.77 -6.08 13.95
N ALA A 71 -6.50 -6.35 14.26
CA ALA A 71 -5.48 -5.31 14.42
C ALA A 71 -5.27 -4.54 13.10
N ASN A 72 -5.19 -5.26 11.99
CA ASN A 72 -5.11 -4.69 10.64
C ASN A 72 -6.27 -3.73 10.35
N ALA A 73 -7.51 -4.13 10.66
CA ALA A 73 -8.69 -3.29 10.45
C ALA A 73 -8.58 -1.97 11.23
N ARG A 74 -8.14 -2.02 12.51
CA ARG A 74 -7.95 -0.81 13.32
C ARG A 74 -6.88 0.13 12.75
N THR A 75 -5.74 -0.40 12.30
CA THR A 75 -4.68 0.39 11.65
C THR A 75 -5.22 1.10 10.40
N MET A 76 -5.95 0.39 9.56
CA MET A 76 -6.53 0.97 8.34
C MET A 76 -7.64 1.99 8.64
N GLN A 77 -8.50 1.74 9.63
CA GLN A 77 -9.49 2.74 10.09
C GLN A 77 -8.81 4.02 10.58
N GLY A 78 -7.72 3.90 11.33
CA GLY A 78 -6.91 5.04 11.77
C GLY A 78 -6.30 5.83 10.60
N TYR A 79 -5.86 5.15 9.54
CA TYR A 79 -5.36 5.80 8.32
C TYR A 79 -6.46 6.60 7.61
N PHE A 80 -7.63 6.00 7.40
CA PHE A 80 -8.73 6.65 6.69
C PHE A 80 -9.49 7.69 7.52
N LYS A 81 -9.34 7.69 8.84
CA LYS A 81 -10.02 8.63 9.78
C LYS A 81 -11.54 8.68 9.64
N SER A 82 -12.14 7.81 8.83
CA SER A 82 -13.57 7.74 8.54
C SER A 82 -13.96 6.30 8.20
N ALA A 83 -15.01 5.79 8.85
CA ALA A 83 -15.58 4.48 8.57
C ALA A 83 -16.02 4.38 7.10
N THR A 84 -16.71 5.40 6.60
CA THR A 84 -17.18 5.45 5.20
C THR A 84 -16.03 5.43 4.19
N ALA A 85 -14.92 6.14 4.47
CA ALA A 85 -13.74 6.12 3.59
C ALA A 85 -13.06 4.75 3.60
N PHE A 86 -12.98 4.11 4.76
CA PHE A 86 -12.45 2.77 4.92
C PHE A 86 -13.31 1.73 4.20
N ASP A 87 -14.64 1.77 4.35
CA ASP A 87 -15.56 0.87 3.67
C ASP A 87 -15.52 1.03 2.15
N ARG A 88 -15.41 2.28 1.68
CA ARG A 88 -15.23 2.56 0.25
C ARG A 88 -13.92 1.97 -0.29
N HIS A 89 -12.83 2.03 0.48
CA HIS A 89 -11.57 1.39 0.12
C HIS A 89 -11.73 -0.12 0.03
N ASN A 90 -12.34 -0.76 1.02
CA ASN A 90 -12.60 -2.20 1.02
C ASN A 90 -13.44 -2.62 -0.21
N THR A 91 -14.50 -1.87 -0.51
CA THR A 91 -15.34 -2.09 -1.70
C THR A 91 -14.55 -2.00 -3.01
N ARG A 92 -13.64 -1.01 -3.13
CA ARG A 92 -12.79 -0.90 -4.33
C ARG A 92 -11.86 -2.09 -4.50
N ILE A 93 -11.27 -2.59 -3.42
CA ILE A 93 -10.43 -3.80 -3.48
C ILE A 93 -11.29 -4.98 -3.94
N THR A 94 -12.43 -5.24 -3.30
CA THR A 94 -13.32 -6.35 -3.62
C THR A 94 -13.78 -6.32 -5.08
N ASN A 95 -14.21 -5.17 -5.57
CA ASN A 95 -14.67 -5.02 -6.96
C ASN A 95 -13.52 -5.30 -7.94
N ARG A 96 -12.32 -4.80 -7.67
CA ARG A 96 -11.16 -5.08 -8.52
C ARG A 96 -10.81 -6.57 -8.55
N GLU A 97 -10.80 -7.23 -7.40
CA GLU A 97 -10.53 -8.67 -7.35
C GLU A 97 -11.64 -9.47 -8.04
N SER A 98 -12.90 -9.06 -7.95
CA SER A 98 -14.00 -9.69 -8.69
C SER A 98 -13.81 -9.61 -10.20
N VAL A 99 -13.28 -8.50 -10.72
CA VAL A 99 -12.91 -8.39 -12.15
C VAL A 99 -11.76 -9.34 -12.48
N ARG A 100 -10.72 -9.42 -11.63
CA ARG A 100 -9.56 -10.29 -11.84
C ARG A 100 -9.93 -11.78 -11.94
N VAL A 101 -10.96 -12.24 -11.23
CA VAL A 101 -11.47 -13.62 -11.35
C VAL A 101 -11.79 -13.98 -12.81
N HIS A 102 -12.35 -13.02 -13.56
CA HIS A 102 -12.72 -13.24 -14.96
C HIS A 102 -11.57 -13.01 -15.95
N ASP A 103 -10.66 -12.10 -15.60
CA ASP A 103 -9.57 -11.70 -16.50
C ASP A 103 -8.36 -12.63 -16.46
N HIS A 104 -8.21 -13.44 -15.39
CA HIS A 104 -7.07 -14.33 -15.20
C HIS A 104 -7.50 -15.79 -15.14
N PRO A 105 -7.24 -16.58 -16.18
CA PRO A 105 -7.68 -17.98 -16.26
C PRO A 105 -7.23 -18.87 -15.10
N ASP A 106 -6.05 -18.61 -14.54
CA ASP A 106 -5.49 -19.38 -13.40
C ASP A 106 -5.71 -18.72 -12.02
N TYR A 107 -6.64 -17.76 -11.95
CA TYR A 107 -6.90 -17.03 -10.70
C TYR A 107 -7.22 -17.96 -9.51
N CYS A 108 -8.04 -18.97 -9.75
CA CYS A 108 -8.46 -19.90 -8.70
C CYS A 108 -7.31 -20.81 -8.25
N GLY A 109 -6.51 -21.34 -9.18
CA GLY A 109 -5.34 -22.16 -8.85
C GLY A 109 -4.28 -21.39 -8.07
N MET A 110 -3.98 -20.15 -8.48
CA MET A 110 -3.08 -19.26 -7.74
C MET A 110 -3.62 -18.96 -6.33
N SER A 111 -4.91 -18.72 -6.19
CA SER A 111 -5.54 -18.42 -4.90
C SER A 111 -5.54 -19.63 -3.97
N ASP A 112 -5.71 -20.83 -4.51
CA ASP A 112 -5.65 -22.07 -3.74
C ASP A 112 -4.25 -22.27 -3.13
N ALA A 113 -3.19 -22.10 -3.92
CA ALA A 113 -1.82 -22.15 -3.44
C ALA A 113 -1.52 -21.08 -2.36
N VAL A 114 -2.12 -19.89 -2.46
CA VAL A 114 -2.02 -18.86 -1.41
C VAL A 114 -2.72 -19.32 -0.14
N PHE A 115 -3.90 -19.93 -0.22
CA PHE A 115 -4.59 -20.48 0.95
C PHE A 115 -3.75 -21.52 1.67
N ASP A 116 -3.20 -22.49 0.94
CA ASP A 116 -2.33 -23.53 1.52
C ASP A 116 -1.14 -22.92 2.28
N LYS A 117 -0.61 -21.82 1.75
CA LYS A 117 0.49 -21.10 2.41
C LYS A 117 0.03 -20.37 3.66
N VAL A 118 -1.01 -19.54 3.58
CA VAL A 118 -1.40 -18.63 4.68
C VAL A 118 -1.92 -19.39 5.91
N VAL A 119 -2.53 -20.55 5.74
CA VAL A 119 -3.00 -21.35 6.88
C VAL A 119 -1.86 -21.96 7.72
N THR A 120 -0.62 -21.98 7.19
CA THR A 120 0.55 -22.49 7.93
C THR A 120 1.35 -21.37 8.63
N LEU A 121 1.20 -20.13 8.21
CA LEU A 121 2.01 -19.00 8.68
C LEU A 121 1.63 -18.53 10.10
N GLY A 122 2.60 -17.97 10.82
CA GLY A 122 2.35 -17.14 12.01
C GLY A 122 2.00 -15.68 11.60
N ALA A 123 1.52 -14.88 12.56
CA ALA A 123 1.03 -13.52 12.28
C ALA A 123 2.09 -12.60 11.61
N GLN A 124 3.34 -12.65 12.06
CA GLN A 124 4.43 -11.85 11.48
C GLN A 124 4.78 -12.31 10.06
N GLN A 125 4.82 -13.62 9.84
CA GLN A 125 5.06 -14.22 8.54
C GLN A 125 3.93 -13.90 7.56
N LEU A 126 2.68 -13.89 8.03
CA LEU A 126 1.53 -13.50 7.23
C LEU A 126 1.66 -12.08 6.68
N ALA A 127 2.07 -11.11 7.53
CA ALA A 127 2.25 -9.72 7.11
C ALA A 127 3.40 -9.57 6.11
N ALA A 128 4.51 -10.30 6.29
CA ALA A 128 5.62 -10.33 5.35
C ALA A 128 5.18 -10.91 3.99
N TYR A 129 4.52 -12.07 4.02
CA TYR A 129 4.00 -12.73 2.82
C TYR A 129 2.98 -11.85 2.05
N ALA A 130 2.10 -11.16 2.76
CA ALA A 130 1.19 -10.19 2.13
C ALA A 130 1.94 -9.07 1.42
N GLY A 131 3.07 -8.61 1.98
CA GLY A 131 3.95 -7.64 1.35
C GLY A 131 4.57 -8.14 0.05
N GLU A 132 5.05 -9.38 0.03
CA GLU A 132 5.61 -10.04 -1.15
C GLU A 132 4.55 -10.26 -2.25
N LEU A 133 3.37 -10.76 -1.87
CA LEU A 133 2.29 -11.09 -2.78
C LEU A 133 1.67 -9.85 -3.43
N VAL A 134 1.40 -8.82 -2.65
CA VAL A 134 0.68 -7.61 -3.10
C VAL A 134 1.63 -6.56 -3.66
N GLY A 135 2.86 -6.49 -3.15
CA GLY A 135 3.79 -5.43 -3.51
C GLY A 135 3.28 -4.05 -3.11
N ARG A 136 3.05 -3.17 -4.09
CA ARG A 136 2.47 -1.85 -3.82
C ARG A 136 0.95 -1.95 -3.71
N PRO A 137 0.37 -1.66 -2.53
CA PRO A 137 -1.08 -1.70 -2.36
C PRO A 137 -1.75 -0.59 -3.16
N THR A 138 -2.93 -0.87 -3.67
CA THR A 138 -3.68 0.04 -4.51
C THR A 138 -4.28 1.19 -3.69
N ASP A 139 -4.26 2.38 -4.25
CA ASP A 139 -4.84 3.60 -3.67
C ASP A 139 -4.25 4.00 -2.31
N ILE A 140 -3.08 3.48 -1.94
CA ILE A 140 -2.37 3.80 -0.71
C ILE A 140 -0.98 4.33 -1.07
N PRO A 141 -0.80 5.64 -1.21
CA PRO A 141 0.50 6.24 -1.50
C PRO A 141 1.41 6.12 -0.27
N ALA A 142 2.58 5.51 -0.45
CA ALA A 142 3.61 5.48 0.60
C ALA A 142 4.25 6.87 0.76
N CYS A 143 4.56 7.25 2.00
CA CYS A 143 5.37 8.44 2.24
C CYS A 143 6.78 8.25 1.67
N PRO A 144 7.35 9.30 1.05
CA PRO A 144 8.74 9.24 0.57
C PRO A 144 9.68 8.98 1.76
N THR A 145 10.57 8.01 1.60
CA THR A 145 11.61 7.75 2.59
C THR A 145 12.64 8.88 2.54
N ARG A 146 13.18 9.29 3.69
CA ARG A 146 14.17 10.37 3.80
C ARG A 146 15.39 10.19 2.88
N THR A 147 15.71 8.95 2.53
CA THR A 147 16.80 8.59 1.61
C THR A 147 16.52 8.99 0.15
N ALA A 148 15.27 9.03 -0.26
CA ALA A 148 14.89 9.43 -1.63
C ALA A 148 15.00 10.94 -1.86
N MET A 149 14.91 11.76 -0.78
CA MET A 149 14.99 13.23 -0.88
C MET A 149 16.44 13.75 -1.02
N THR A 150 17.46 12.95 -0.70
CA THR A 150 18.87 13.35 -0.81
C THR A 150 19.53 12.96 -2.13
N GLY A 151 18.87 12.15 -2.97
CA GLY A 151 19.42 11.63 -4.24
C GLY A 151 19.19 12.50 -5.48
N GLU A 152 18.35 13.51 -5.44
CA GLU A 152 17.91 14.24 -6.65
C GLU A 152 18.67 15.54 -6.93
N LYS A 153 19.77 15.81 -6.24
CA LYS A 153 20.59 17.03 -6.48
C LYS A 153 21.99 16.77 -7.05
N LYS A 154 22.24 15.62 -7.74
CA LYS A 154 23.56 15.43 -8.36
C LYS A 154 23.45 14.80 -9.75
N GLY A 155 23.13 15.62 -10.76
CA GLY A 155 23.17 15.10 -12.12
C GLY A 155 22.75 16.07 -13.22
N GLU A 156 22.92 17.39 -13.03
CA GLU A 156 22.81 18.31 -14.16
C GLU A 156 23.98 19.29 -14.13
N ASN A 157 25.09 18.87 -14.67
CA ASN A 157 26.01 19.74 -15.43
C ASN A 157 27.11 18.94 -16.11
N LYS A 158 27.22 19.17 -17.42
CA LYS A 158 28.38 18.94 -18.32
C LYS A 158 28.17 17.80 -19.33
N LYS A 159 28.04 18.03 -20.63
CA LYS A 159 29.03 18.71 -21.45
C LYS A 159 28.53 18.86 -22.88
N THR A 160 28.40 20.05 -23.35
CA THR A 160 28.50 20.41 -24.77
C THR A 160 29.95 20.35 -25.15
N ALA A 161 30.33 19.52 -26.09
CA ALA A 161 31.55 19.65 -26.87
C ALA A 161 31.40 18.83 -28.16
N GLU A 162 31.09 19.55 -29.21
CA GLU A 162 31.99 19.81 -30.34
C GLU A 162 32.12 18.68 -31.34
N THR A 163 31.35 18.86 -32.38
CA THR A 163 31.40 18.16 -33.67
C THR A 163 32.69 18.52 -34.40
N LYS A 164 33.54 17.57 -34.68
CA LYS A 164 34.61 17.69 -35.66
C LYS A 164 34.43 16.66 -36.76
N LYS A 165 34.03 17.17 -37.93
CA LYS A 165 33.99 16.49 -39.22
C LYS A 165 35.39 16.17 -39.71
N PRO A 166 35.67 15.04 -40.32
CA PRO A 166 36.66 14.91 -41.36
C PRO A 166 36.04 14.62 -42.72
N ALA A 167 36.63 15.31 -43.71
CA ALA A 167 36.35 15.18 -45.11
C ALA A 167 36.94 13.90 -45.72
N SER A 168 36.27 13.52 -46.80
CA SER A 168 36.71 12.49 -47.77
C SER A 168 38.04 12.77 -48.45
N PRO A 169 38.66 11.79 -49.07
CA PRO A 169 38.48 11.61 -50.51
C PRO A 169 37.79 10.30 -50.92
#